data_8589a9b26b70d44c471d0571dd117903
#
_entry.id   8589a9b26b70d44c471d0571dd117903
#
_cell.length_a   1.000
_cell.length_b   1.000
_cell.length_c   1.000
_cell.angle_alpha   90.00
_cell.angle_beta   90.00
_cell.angle_gamma   90.00
#
_symmetry.space_group_name_H-M   'P 1'
#
loop_
_entity.id
_entity.type
_entity.pdbx_description
1 polymer ?
#
loop_
_entity_poly.entity_id
_entity_poly.type
_entity_poly.pdbx_seq_one_letter_code
_entity_poly.pdbx_strand_id
1 'polypeptide(L)'
;MLNVVGGYEYQTSSHAYTTLNYGTGLDDVSMLNEITSRNYSLIANANYEKRWSAGRLTAGVRYSQAWGDNDYTTSGIDDKTRESKTLVYAEWWQPLGNRFDYTLSLAGKQRSFRIVGDDPTNTFDMSASAKSRIKINQHNTVRLEFSTSTDTPDANALTSALQDLDEFQKYRGNPNLKPYRNYRIKAQYELTKGIFFGRLSGAFDYYKNPVMEDKYWVTEDGSTFLLNTMNNQRNYRSFELRATLRVEAIPEWLTISGNVGWGRQISKGHRYEHTHDGMIGNWDVMLTHWNFSLNYFGSINEKWLWGETITSSENFQIVVLSYKWRDWNFGIGICNPFINNYKVPEENLNRYGGHYREGHLDMAESMPFISLAYNIEWGRKNKHLEKRLNNNYDGGTVGTTKK
;
A
#
# COMPACT_ATOMS: atom_id res chain seq x y z
N MET A 1 17.92 -12.83 -17.90
CA MET A 1 18.37 -12.91 -16.48
C MET A 1 17.49 -13.95 -15.79
N LEU A 2 18.09 -14.84 -15.01
CA LEU A 2 17.38 -15.81 -14.15
C LEU A 2 17.69 -15.46 -12.69
N ASN A 3 16.69 -15.47 -11.82
CA ASN A 3 16.85 -15.29 -10.40
C ASN A 3 15.89 -16.21 -9.64
N VAL A 4 16.40 -16.86 -8.59
CA VAL A 4 15.64 -17.74 -7.71
C VAL A 4 15.89 -17.31 -6.27
N VAL A 5 14.81 -17.15 -5.49
CA VAL A 5 14.85 -16.75 -4.09
C VAL A 5 13.92 -17.66 -3.29
N GLY A 6 14.42 -18.19 -2.18
CA GLY A 6 13.64 -18.89 -1.17
C GLY A 6 13.54 -18.03 0.10
N GLY A 7 12.46 -18.13 0.83
CA GLY A 7 12.24 -17.44 2.08
C GLY A 7 11.47 -18.27 3.10
N TYR A 8 11.72 -17.99 4.36
CA TYR A 8 10.98 -18.51 5.51
C TYR A 8 10.61 -17.36 6.42
N GLU A 9 9.38 -17.36 6.91
CA GLU A 9 8.88 -16.39 7.88
C GLU A 9 8.15 -17.12 9.01
N TYR A 10 8.40 -16.71 10.23
CA TYR A 10 7.70 -17.16 11.42
C TYR A 10 7.12 -15.93 12.12
N GLN A 11 5.82 -15.96 12.41
CA GLN A 11 5.13 -14.89 13.11
C GLN A 11 4.20 -15.50 14.16
N THR A 12 4.22 -14.91 15.36
CA THR A 12 3.19 -15.13 16.37
C THR A 12 2.45 -13.81 16.60
N SER A 13 1.14 -13.86 16.57
CA SER A 13 0.27 -12.70 16.83
C SER A 13 -0.73 -13.08 17.91
N SER A 14 -0.90 -12.22 18.91
CA SER A 14 -1.87 -12.40 19.96
C SER A 14 -2.72 -11.15 20.14
N HIS A 15 -4.00 -11.34 20.41
CA HIS A 15 -4.95 -10.29 20.77
C HIS A 15 -5.69 -10.72 22.03
N ALA A 16 -5.53 -9.96 23.12
CA ALA A 16 -6.22 -10.17 24.36
C ALA A 16 -7.22 -9.03 24.61
N TYR A 17 -8.40 -9.38 25.06
CA TYR A 17 -9.46 -8.46 25.44
C TYR A 17 -10.02 -8.87 26.81
N THR A 18 -10.18 -7.91 27.73
CA THR A 18 -10.77 -8.17 29.05
C THR A 18 -11.76 -7.06 29.36
N THR A 19 -13.01 -7.46 29.66
CA THR A 19 -14.05 -6.58 30.23
C THR A 19 -14.12 -6.79 31.71
N LEU A 20 -13.89 -5.70 32.46
CA LEU A 20 -14.06 -5.69 33.92
C LEU A 20 -15.43 -5.17 34.28
N ASN A 21 -16.25 -6.01 34.90
CA ASN A 21 -17.66 -5.72 35.29
C ASN A 21 -17.78 -5.18 36.71
N TYR A 22 -17.22 -3.99 36.97
CA TYR A 22 -17.25 -3.38 38.29
C TYR A 22 -18.69 -3.08 38.77
N GLY A 23 -19.04 -3.63 39.92
CA GLY A 23 -20.28 -3.31 40.63
C GLY A 23 -21.58 -3.83 40.00
N THR A 24 -21.50 -4.65 38.97
CA THR A 24 -22.67 -5.18 38.25
C THR A 24 -23.10 -6.54 38.77
N GLY A 25 -22.24 -7.27 39.52
CA GLY A 25 -22.43 -8.65 39.93
C GLY A 25 -22.28 -9.67 38.79
N LEU A 26 -21.81 -9.24 37.64
CA LEU A 26 -21.43 -10.10 36.52
C LEU A 26 -19.94 -10.46 36.61
N ASP A 27 -19.59 -11.63 36.11
CA ASP A 27 -18.18 -12.04 36.00
C ASP A 27 -17.42 -11.23 34.95
N ASP A 28 -16.12 -11.03 35.19
CA ASP A 28 -15.23 -10.45 34.20
C ASP A 28 -15.07 -11.40 33.02
N VAL A 29 -15.08 -10.85 31.81
CA VAL A 29 -14.91 -11.62 30.58
C VAL A 29 -13.52 -11.38 30.04
N SER A 30 -12.79 -12.45 29.80
CA SER A 30 -11.45 -12.40 29.16
C SER A 30 -11.41 -13.28 27.92
N MET A 31 -10.90 -12.73 26.84
CA MET A 31 -10.73 -13.42 25.55
C MET A 31 -9.29 -13.31 25.10
N LEU A 32 -8.76 -14.38 24.55
CA LEU A 32 -7.41 -14.44 24.01
C LEU A 32 -7.45 -15.12 22.64
N ASN A 33 -7.06 -14.40 21.60
CA ASN A 33 -6.82 -14.98 20.28
C ASN A 33 -5.30 -15.06 20.04
N GLU A 34 -4.81 -16.25 19.79
CA GLU A 34 -3.41 -16.49 19.42
C GLU A 34 -3.35 -17.18 18.05
N ILE A 35 -2.49 -16.66 17.21
CA ILE A 35 -2.20 -17.26 15.90
C ILE A 35 -0.70 -17.42 15.76
N THR A 36 -0.27 -18.64 15.47
CA THR A 36 1.10 -18.94 15.08
C THR A 36 1.15 -19.25 13.60
N SER A 37 1.90 -18.47 12.83
CA SER A 37 2.06 -18.64 11.38
C SER A 37 3.49 -19.02 11.02
N ARG A 38 3.64 -20.05 10.20
CA ARG A 38 4.91 -20.48 9.60
C ARG A 38 4.74 -20.47 8.09
N ASN A 39 5.55 -19.69 7.39
CA ASN A 39 5.44 -19.54 5.96
C ASN A 39 6.76 -19.86 5.27
N TYR A 40 6.66 -20.64 4.19
CA TYR A 40 7.76 -20.92 3.29
C TYR A 40 7.41 -20.40 1.91
N SER A 41 8.36 -19.84 1.21
CA SER A 41 8.15 -19.38 -0.16
C SER A 41 9.32 -19.67 -1.07
N LEU A 42 9.01 -19.93 -2.34
CA LEU A 42 9.95 -20.04 -3.43
C LEU A 42 9.50 -19.10 -4.56
N ILE A 43 10.41 -18.28 -5.05
CA ILE A 43 10.16 -17.36 -6.16
C ILE A 43 11.23 -17.59 -7.21
N ALA A 44 10.81 -17.86 -8.44
CA ALA A 44 11.68 -17.94 -9.61
C ALA A 44 11.26 -16.92 -10.65
N ASN A 45 12.21 -16.14 -11.14
CA ASN A 45 11.98 -15.13 -12.18
C ASN A 45 12.94 -15.36 -13.34
N ALA A 46 12.43 -15.32 -14.57
CA ALA A 46 13.24 -15.28 -15.78
C ALA A 46 12.74 -14.16 -16.67
N ASN A 47 13.63 -13.31 -17.16
CA ASN A 47 13.29 -12.30 -18.12
C ASN A 47 14.30 -12.21 -19.27
N TYR A 48 13.79 -11.77 -20.42
CA TYR A 48 14.50 -11.54 -21.64
C TYR A 48 14.23 -10.11 -22.10
N GLU A 49 15.28 -9.38 -22.43
CA GLU A 49 15.19 -8.04 -23.03
C GLU A 49 15.93 -8.02 -24.35
N LYS A 50 15.27 -7.51 -25.39
CA LYS A 50 15.88 -7.25 -26.69
C LYS A 50 15.63 -5.80 -27.08
N ARG A 51 16.69 -5.14 -27.51
CA ARG A 51 16.67 -3.74 -27.97
C ARG A 51 16.97 -3.70 -29.46
N TRP A 52 16.24 -2.86 -30.15
CA TRP A 52 16.47 -2.49 -31.55
C TRP A 52 16.57 -0.97 -31.65
N SER A 53 16.95 -0.48 -32.80
CA SER A 53 16.92 0.96 -33.11
C SER A 53 15.47 1.53 -32.97
N ALA A 54 14.47 0.71 -33.30
CA ALA A 54 13.05 1.10 -33.30
C ALA A 54 12.34 0.89 -31.96
N GLY A 55 12.94 0.17 -30.98
CA GLY A 55 12.24 -0.09 -29.73
C GLY A 55 12.88 -1.15 -28.85
N ARG A 56 12.16 -1.56 -27.81
CA ARG A 56 12.59 -2.55 -26.84
C ARG A 56 11.43 -3.48 -26.48
N LEU A 57 11.68 -4.78 -26.56
CA LEU A 57 10.80 -5.81 -26.03
C LEU A 57 11.40 -6.36 -24.74
N THR A 58 10.60 -6.40 -23.69
CA THR A 58 10.90 -7.13 -22.47
C THR A 58 9.83 -8.19 -22.29
N ALA A 59 10.20 -9.45 -22.10
CA ALA A 59 9.27 -10.53 -21.81
C ALA A 59 9.80 -11.38 -20.66
N GLY A 60 8.91 -11.95 -19.88
CA GLY A 60 9.36 -12.76 -18.75
C GLY A 60 8.28 -13.62 -18.15
N VAL A 61 8.75 -14.50 -17.26
CA VAL A 61 7.92 -15.38 -16.45
C VAL A 61 8.38 -15.30 -15.00
N ARG A 62 7.41 -15.21 -14.09
CA ARG A 62 7.63 -15.33 -12.65
C ARG A 62 6.74 -16.45 -12.14
N TYR A 63 7.36 -17.37 -11.41
CA TYR A 63 6.66 -18.38 -10.64
C TYR A 63 6.90 -18.13 -9.16
N SER A 64 5.85 -18.23 -8.36
CA SER A 64 5.96 -18.25 -6.90
C SER A 64 5.13 -19.37 -6.32
N GLN A 65 5.66 -20.00 -5.29
CA GLN A 65 4.99 -21.02 -4.50
C GLN A 65 5.12 -20.65 -3.03
N ALA A 66 4.00 -20.63 -2.32
CA ALA A 66 3.96 -20.40 -0.88
C ALA A 66 3.25 -21.55 -0.18
N TRP A 67 3.70 -21.86 1.04
CA TRP A 67 3.11 -22.82 1.96
C TRP A 67 2.96 -22.11 3.30
N GLY A 68 1.76 -22.06 3.82
CA GLY A 68 1.43 -21.51 5.13
C GLY A 68 0.91 -22.60 6.06
N ASP A 69 1.31 -22.49 7.32
CA ASP A 69 0.82 -23.30 8.41
C ASP A 69 0.38 -22.32 9.51
N ASN A 70 -0.93 -22.17 9.70
CA ASN A 70 -1.54 -21.19 10.58
C ASN A 70 -2.34 -21.92 11.66
N ASP A 71 -1.83 -21.90 12.89
CA ASP A 71 -2.46 -22.49 14.05
C ASP A 71 -3.24 -21.38 14.82
N TYR A 72 -4.55 -21.53 14.86
CA TYR A 72 -5.47 -20.65 15.59
C TYR A 72 -5.78 -21.31 16.95
N THR A 73 -4.94 -21.06 17.94
CA THR A 73 -5.00 -21.71 19.25
C THR A 73 -6.37 -21.61 19.92
N THR A 74 -7.02 -20.45 19.82
CA THR A 74 -8.31 -20.20 20.49
C THR A 74 -9.47 -20.96 19.83
N SER A 75 -9.49 -21.03 18.50
CA SER A 75 -10.56 -21.75 17.77
C SER A 75 -10.25 -23.22 17.56
N GLY A 76 -9.02 -23.67 17.86
CA GLY A 76 -8.58 -25.05 17.63
C GLY A 76 -8.50 -25.43 16.14
N ILE A 77 -8.38 -24.43 15.27
CA ILE A 77 -8.30 -24.62 13.81
C ILE A 77 -6.83 -24.56 13.38
N ASP A 78 -6.41 -25.52 12.58
CA ASP A 78 -5.09 -25.55 11.92
C ASP A 78 -5.31 -25.41 10.41
N ASP A 79 -5.10 -24.20 9.89
CA ASP A 79 -5.23 -23.90 8.45
C ASP A 79 -3.89 -24.01 7.75
N LYS A 80 -3.73 -25.10 6.98
CA LYS A 80 -2.58 -25.25 6.07
C LYS A 80 -2.93 -24.75 4.69
N THR A 81 -2.26 -23.70 4.28
CA THR A 81 -2.50 -23.05 2.98
C THR A 81 -1.43 -23.40 1.96
N ARG A 82 -1.82 -23.51 0.71
CA ARG A 82 -0.90 -23.63 -0.43
C ARG A 82 -1.32 -22.65 -1.52
N GLU A 83 -0.36 -21.85 -1.99
CA GLU A 83 -0.59 -20.90 -3.06
C GLU A 83 0.50 -21.02 -4.12
N SER A 84 0.10 -21.14 -5.37
CA SER A 84 1.01 -21.00 -6.51
C SER A 84 0.53 -19.87 -7.42
N LYS A 85 1.48 -19.07 -7.89
CA LYS A 85 1.23 -17.98 -8.84
C LYS A 85 2.21 -18.10 -10.00
N THR A 86 1.69 -18.07 -11.22
CA THR A 86 2.50 -17.96 -12.45
C THR A 86 2.09 -16.68 -13.17
N LEU A 87 3.04 -15.80 -13.39
CA LEU A 87 2.88 -14.56 -14.15
C LEU A 87 3.72 -14.64 -15.41
N VAL A 88 3.10 -14.47 -16.56
CA VAL A 88 3.78 -14.31 -17.85
C VAL A 88 3.49 -12.91 -18.37
N TYR A 89 4.50 -12.18 -18.79
CA TYR A 89 4.31 -10.80 -19.25
C TYR A 89 5.17 -10.47 -20.46
N ALA A 90 4.69 -9.48 -21.22
CA ALA A 90 5.43 -8.84 -22.29
C ALA A 90 5.21 -7.33 -22.24
N GLU A 91 6.26 -6.57 -22.48
CA GLU A 91 6.26 -5.11 -22.56
C GLU A 91 6.96 -4.69 -23.84
N TRP A 92 6.30 -3.87 -24.62
CA TRP A 92 6.84 -3.24 -25.82
C TRP A 92 6.94 -1.74 -25.60
N TRP A 93 8.18 -1.20 -25.69
CA TRP A 93 8.42 0.24 -25.71
C TRP A 93 8.92 0.65 -27.08
N GLN A 94 8.38 1.73 -27.63
CA GLN A 94 8.77 2.26 -28.91
C GLN A 94 8.79 3.78 -28.91
N PRO A 95 9.92 4.42 -29.30
CA PRO A 95 9.96 5.84 -29.64
C PRO A 95 9.46 6.06 -31.07
N LEU A 96 8.67 7.11 -31.27
CA LEU A 96 8.26 7.59 -32.57
C LEU A 96 8.84 9.01 -32.77
N GLY A 97 10.01 9.07 -33.36
CA GLY A 97 10.81 10.28 -33.44
C GLY A 97 11.30 10.75 -32.05
N ASN A 98 11.55 12.06 -31.92
CA ASN A 98 12.13 12.64 -30.70
C ASN A 98 11.07 13.15 -29.70
N ARG A 99 9.80 13.17 -30.11
CA ARG A 99 8.72 13.82 -29.34
C ARG A 99 7.70 12.88 -28.73
N PHE A 100 7.58 11.68 -29.27
CA PHE A 100 6.58 10.73 -28.83
C PHE A 100 7.20 9.37 -28.54
N ASP A 101 6.85 8.77 -27.43
CA ASP A 101 7.10 7.35 -27.17
C ASP A 101 5.90 6.73 -26.45
N TYR A 102 5.78 5.43 -26.61
CA TYR A 102 4.76 4.66 -25.90
C TYR A 102 5.30 3.34 -25.38
N THR A 103 4.62 2.83 -24.35
CA THR A 103 4.84 1.51 -23.78
C THR A 103 3.52 0.79 -23.70
N LEU A 104 3.47 -0.41 -24.24
CA LEU A 104 2.32 -1.32 -24.11
C LEU A 104 2.78 -2.53 -23.31
N SER A 105 2.00 -2.91 -22.30
CA SER A 105 2.31 -4.07 -21.46
C SER A 105 1.09 -4.97 -21.36
N LEU A 106 1.31 -6.27 -21.44
CA LEU A 106 0.30 -7.31 -21.26
C LEU A 106 0.87 -8.38 -20.34
N ALA A 107 0.05 -8.84 -19.39
CA ALA A 107 0.43 -9.93 -18.51
C ALA A 107 -0.76 -10.86 -18.25
N GLY A 108 -0.48 -12.16 -18.17
CA GLY A 108 -1.39 -13.20 -17.73
C GLY A 108 -0.91 -13.77 -16.40
N LYS A 109 -1.81 -13.86 -15.42
CA LYS A 109 -1.54 -14.41 -14.09
C LYS A 109 -2.45 -15.60 -13.84
N GLN A 110 -1.86 -16.77 -13.62
CA GLN A 110 -2.54 -17.95 -13.10
C GLN A 110 -2.26 -18.04 -11.60
N ARG A 111 -3.30 -18.20 -10.80
CA ARG A 111 -3.22 -18.44 -9.35
C ARG A 111 -3.97 -19.73 -9.02
N SER A 112 -3.37 -20.56 -8.19
CA SER A 112 -4.03 -21.66 -7.50
C SER A 112 -3.85 -21.48 -6.01
N PHE A 113 -4.94 -21.41 -5.27
CA PHE A 113 -4.95 -21.30 -3.81
C PHE A 113 -5.83 -22.38 -3.22
N ARG A 114 -5.39 -23.00 -2.14
CA ARG A 114 -6.21 -23.94 -1.36
C ARG A 114 -5.84 -23.90 0.12
N ILE A 115 -6.82 -24.12 0.96
CA ILE A 115 -6.66 -24.61 2.33
C ILE A 115 -6.59 -26.14 2.21
N VAL A 116 -5.64 -26.78 2.92
CA VAL A 116 -5.44 -28.23 2.82
C VAL A 116 -6.67 -28.94 3.40
N GLY A 117 -7.30 -29.79 2.59
CA GLY A 117 -8.60 -30.41 2.88
C GLY A 117 -9.71 -29.91 1.97
N ASP A 118 -9.56 -28.72 1.40
CA ASP A 118 -10.54 -28.12 0.50
C ASP A 118 -10.10 -28.23 -0.97
N ASP A 119 -11.07 -28.04 -1.86
CA ASP A 119 -10.81 -27.97 -3.30
C ASP A 119 -10.02 -26.69 -3.65
N PRO A 120 -9.06 -26.77 -4.58
CA PRO A 120 -8.28 -25.60 -4.96
C PRO A 120 -9.11 -24.58 -5.74
N THR A 121 -9.00 -23.31 -5.35
CA THR A 121 -9.53 -22.20 -6.13
C THR A 121 -8.52 -21.78 -7.19
N ASN A 122 -8.86 -21.99 -8.45
CA ASN A 122 -8.02 -21.61 -9.58
C ASN A 122 -8.57 -20.36 -10.24
N THR A 123 -7.71 -19.35 -10.44
CA THR A 123 -8.07 -18.12 -11.15
C THR A 123 -7.06 -17.83 -12.25
N PHE A 124 -7.55 -17.34 -13.39
CA PHE A 124 -6.73 -16.79 -14.45
C PHE A 124 -7.15 -15.36 -14.73
N ASP A 125 -6.17 -14.47 -14.72
CA ASP A 125 -6.40 -13.04 -14.85
C ASP A 125 -5.46 -12.42 -15.88
N MET A 126 -5.95 -11.39 -16.56
CA MET A 126 -5.15 -10.60 -17.49
C MET A 126 -5.04 -9.17 -16.99
N SER A 127 -3.85 -8.60 -17.10
CA SER A 127 -3.57 -7.19 -16.87
C SER A 127 -2.97 -6.58 -18.12
N ALA A 128 -3.31 -5.31 -18.37
CA ALA A 128 -2.78 -4.57 -19.48
C ALA A 128 -2.45 -3.13 -19.05
N SER A 129 -1.45 -2.53 -19.66
CA SER A 129 -1.22 -1.09 -19.55
C SER A 129 -0.76 -0.50 -20.86
N ALA A 130 -1.15 0.75 -21.07
CA ALA A 130 -0.69 1.60 -22.16
C ALA A 130 -0.23 2.93 -21.56
N LYS A 131 1.03 3.29 -21.82
CA LYS A 131 1.62 4.56 -21.38
C LYS A 131 2.13 5.29 -22.58
N SER A 132 1.97 6.61 -22.60
CA SER A 132 2.54 7.46 -23.63
C SER A 132 3.18 8.70 -23.04
N ARG A 133 4.22 9.17 -23.68
CA ARG A 133 4.88 10.43 -23.36
C ARG A 133 4.97 11.26 -24.65
N ILE A 134 4.45 12.48 -24.59
CA ILE A 134 4.40 13.45 -25.68
C ILE A 134 5.21 14.68 -25.25
N LYS A 135 6.35 14.91 -25.86
CA LYS A 135 7.12 16.14 -25.69
C LYS A 135 6.58 17.20 -26.65
N ILE A 136 5.76 18.13 -26.14
CA ILE A 136 5.22 19.24 -26.93
C ILE A 136 6.37 20.11 -27.43
N ASN A 137 7.31 20.43 -26.53
CA ASN A 137 8.56 21.12 -26.80
C ASN A 137 9.61 20.75 -25.72
N GLN A 138 10.73 21.47 -25.68
CA GLN A 138 11.82 21.21 -24.70
C GLN A 138 11.42 21.43 -23.23
N HIS A 139 10.34 22.17 -22.97
CA HIS A 139 9.88 22.53 -21.63
C HIS A 139 8.62 21.78 -21.20
N ASN A 140 7.82 21.32 -22.15
CA ASN A 140 6.47 20.83 -21.91
C ASN A 140 6.32 19.36 -22.32
N THR A 141 5.85 18.53 -21.38
CA THR A 141 5.63 17.10 -21.61
C THR A 141 4.25 16.71 -21.10
N VAL A 142 3.54 15.94 -21.89
CA VAL A 142 2.28 15.26 -21.48
C VAL A 142 2.55 13.78 -21.35
N ARG A 143 2.01 13.17 -20.30
CA ARG A 143 2.01 11.72 -20.09
C ARG A 143 0.59 11.24 -19.91
N LEU A 144 0.24 10.17 -20.60
CA LEU A 144 -1.04 9.49 -20.45
C LEU A 144 -0.77 8.05 -20.07
N GLU A 145 -1.54 7.54 -19.15
CA GLU A 145 -1.46 6.16 -18.69
C GLU A 145 -2.87 5.59 -18.56
N PHE A 146 -3.05 4.41 -19.13
CA PHE A 146 -4.18 3.53 -18.87
C PHE A 146 -3.64 2.22 -18.33
N SER A 147 -4.26 1.67 -17.29
CA SER A 147 -3.92 0.34 -16.80
C SER A 147 -5.16 -0.39 -16.29
N THR A 148 -5.11 -1.71 -16.41
CA THR A 148 -6.08 -2.60 -15.77
C THR A 148 -5.34 -3.77 -15.15
N SER A 149 -5.71 -4.11 -13.92
CA SER A 149 -5.16 -5.24 -13.18
C SER A 149 -6.26 -5.94 -12.41
N THR A 150 -5.97 -7.16 -12.01
CA THR A 150 -6.84 -7.94 -11.12
C THR A 150 -6.13 -8.15 -9.80
N ASP A 151 -6.80 -7.84 -8.71
CA ASP A 151 -6.36 -8.09 -7.36
C ASP A 151 -7.10 -9.32 -6.79
N THR A 152 -6.38 -10.14 -6.04
CA THR A 152 -6.91 -11.38 -5.45
C THR A 152 -6.99 -11.22 -3.93
N PRO A 153 -8.05 -11.75 -3.28
CA PRO A 153 -8.13 -11.75 -1.82
C PRO A 153 -6.90 -12.41 -1.19
N ASP A 154 -6.47 -11.89 -0.07
CA ASP A 154 -5.39 -12.49 0.73
C ASP A 154 -5.88 -13.73 1.52
N ALA A 155 -4.94 -14.44 2.15
CA ALA A 155 -5.27 -15.64 2.91
C ALA A 155 -6.14 -15.34 4.13
N ASN A 156 -5.92 -14.19 4.80
CA ASN A 156 -6.71 -13.79 5.97
C ASN A 156 -8.16 -13.48 5.61
N ALA A 157 -8.39 -12.90 4.43
CA ALA A 157 -9.75 -12.66 3.96
C ALA A 157 -10.49 -13.94 3.55
N LEU A 158 -9.77 -15.02 3.27
CA LEU A 158 -10.33 -16.30 2.81
C LEU A 158 -10.50 -17.33 3.92
N THR A 159 -9.87 -17.17 5.10
CA THR A 159 -9.98 -18.14 6.21
C THR A 159 -11.40 -18.24 6.73
N SER A 160 -11.84 -19.47 7.06
CA SER A 160 -13.12 -19.71 7.72
C SER A 160 -13.04 -19.70 9.25
N ALA A 161 -11.83 -19.55 9.82
CA ALA A 161 -11.61 -19.52 11.25
C ALA A 161 -12.33 -18.33 11.89
N LEU A 162 -13.17 -18.62 12.88
CA LEU A 162 -13.87 -17.62 13.67
C LEU A 162 -12.95 -17.11 14.77
N GLN A 163 -12.73 -15.79 14.82
CA GLN A 163 -11.88 -15.13 15.80
C GLN A 163 -12.73 -14.16 16.61
N ASP A 164 -12.60 -14.20 17.92
CA ASP A 164 -13.25 -13.25 18.80
C ASP A 164 -12.50 -11.91 18.80
N LEU A 165 -13.18 -10.83 18.51
CA LEU A 165 -12.62 -9.46 18.58
C LEU A 165 -12.91 -8.82 19.92
N ASP A 166 -14.14 -9.00 20.41
CA ASP A 166 -14.61 -8.64 21.75
C ASP A 166 -15.86 -9.49 22.10
N GLU A 167 -16.56 -9.18 23.19
CA GLU A 167 -17.74 -9.91 23.64
C GLU A 167 -18.87 -9.96 22.61
N PHE A 168 -18.97 -8.95 21.75
CA PHE A 168 -20.08 -8.78 20.83
C PHE A 168 -19.68 -8.92 19.38
N GLN A 169 -18.37 -8.90 19.07
CA GLN A 169 -17.86 -8.90 17.72
C GLN A 169 -16.92 -10.06 17.46
N LYS A 170 -17.13 -10.68 16.33
CA LYS A 170 -16.27 -11.75 15.82
C LYS A 170 -15.83 -11.44 14.40
N TYR A 171 -14.67 -11.93 14.02
CA TYR A 171 -14.17 -11.90 12.64
C TYR A 171 -14.19 -13.29 12.03
N ARG A 172 -14.62 -13.38 10.81
CA ARG A 172 -14.48 -14.57 9.97
C ARG A 172 -14.28 -14.12 8.52
N GLY A 173 -13.22 -14.59 7.88
CA GLY A 173 -13.02 -14.38 6.46
C GLY A 173 -14.11 -15.07 5.63
N ASN A 174 -14.04 -14.90 4.31
CA ASN A 174 -15.03 -15.42 3.38
C ASN A 174 -14.33 -16.22 2.26
N PRO A 175 -14.39 -17.56 2.30
CA PRO A 175 -13.74 -18.40 1.28
C PRO A 175 -14.36 -18.24 -0.12
N ASN A 176 -15.55 -17.65 -0.25
CA ASN A 176 -16.24 -17.44 -1.51
C ASN A 176 -15.83 -16.13 -2.22
N LEU A 177 -14.87 -15.39 -1.69
CA LEU A 177 -14.38 -14.16 -2.31
C LEU A 177 -13.80 -14.43 -3.70
N LYS A 178 -14.14 -13.53 -4.62
CA LYS A 178 -13.65 -13.56 -6.00
C LYS A 178 -12.62 -12.46 -6.23
N PRO A 179 -11.66 -12.68 -7.14
CA PRO A 179 -10.79 -11.61 -7.61
C PRO A 179 -11.61 -10.43 -8.14
N TYR A 180 -11.08 -9.23 -7.97
CA TYR A 180 -11.71 -8.00 -8.43
C TYR A 180 -10.80 -7.22 -9.36
N ARG A 181 -11.39 -6.40 -10.23
CA ARG A 181 -10.66 -5.70 -11.29
C ARG A 181 -10.58 -4.21 -11.03
N ASN A 182 -9.37 -3.67 -11.22
CA ASN A 182 -9.08 -2.24 -11.20
C ASN A 182 -8.85 -1.74 -12.63
N TYR A 183 -9.37 -0.54 -12.91
CA TYR A 183 -9.11 0.25 -14.12
C TYR A 183 -8.63 1.61 -13.68
N ARG A 184 -7.47 2.04 -14.20
CA ARG A 184 -6.89 3.35 -13.89
C ARG A 184 -6.60 4.12 -15.15
N ILE A 185 -6.98 5.41 -15.15
CA ILE A 185 -6.58 6.39 -16.16
C ILE A 185 -5.84 7.51 -15.43
N LYS A 186 -4.68 7.89 -15.95
CA LYS A 186 -3.89 9.00 -15.41
C LYS A 186 -3.40 9.88 -16.52
N ALA A 187 -3.56 11.18 -16.35
CA ALA A 187 -3.02 12.22 -17.22
C ALA A 187 -2.11 13.14 -16.42
N GLN A 188 -0.97 13.52 -16.99
CA GLN A 188 -0.02 14.44 -16.37
C GLN A 188 0.49 15.43 -17.42
N TYR A 189 0.55 16.69 -17.01
CA TYR A 189 1.24 17.74 -17.75
C TYR A 189 2.43 18.23 -16.91
N GLU A 190 3.60 18.28 -17.50
CA GLU A 190 4.85 18.72 -16.87
C GLU A 190 5.42 19.93 -17.62
N LEU A 191 5.76 20.96 -16.85
CA LEU A 191 6.49 22.14 -17.29
C LEU A 191 7.84 22.20 -16.58
N THR A 192 8.95 22.29 -17.35
CA THR A 192 10.28 22.54 -16.80
C THR A 192 10.88 23.73 -17.52
N LYS A 193 11.06 24.84 -16.82
CA LYS A 193 11.62 26.07 -17.42
C LYS A 193 12.50 26.81 -16.41
N GLY A 194 13.81 26.83 -16.68
CA GLY A 194 14.77 27.47 -15.79
C GLY A 194 14.70 26.88 -14.38
N ILE A 195 14.45 27.72 -13.41
CA ILE A 195 14.35 27.37 -11.99
C ILE A 195 12.99 26.73 -11.59
N PHE A 196 12.05 26.64 -12.54
CA PHE A 196 10.67 26.17 -12.26
C PHE A 196 10.44 24.77 -12.82
N PHE A 197 9.89 23.90 -11.98
CA PHE A 197 9.24 22.67 -12.38
C PHE A 197 7.81 22.68 -11.87
N GLY A 198 6.86 22.47 -12.77
CA GLY A 198 5.44 22.35 -12.45
C GLY A 198 4.87 21.05 -13.02
N ARG A 199 3.97 20.40 -12.28
CA ARG A 199 3.21 19.23 -12.74
C ARG A 199 1.77 19.36 -12.32
N LEU A 200 0.86 19.19 -13.26
CA LEU A 200 -0.55 18.98 -13.01
C LEU A 200 -0.89 17.54 -13.37
N SER A 201 -1.53 16.82 -12.47
CA SER A 201 -1.93 15.42 -12.70
C SER A 201 -3.38 15.19 -12.29
N GLY A 202 -4.09 14.42 -13.10
CA GLY A 202 -5.41 13.89 -12.79
C GLY A 202 -5.39 12.38 -12.89
N ALA A 203 -6.05 11.69 -11.96
CA ALA A 203 -6.22 10.26 -11.96
C ALA A 203 -7.68 9.88 -11.70
N PHE A 204 -8.11 8.81 -12.32
CA PHE A 204 -9.39 8.16 -12.09
C PHE A 204 -9.17 6.67 -11.92
N ASP A 205 -9.63 6.11 -10.80
CA ASP A 205 -9.61 4.70 -10.51
C ASP A 205 -11.05 4.18 -10.41
N TYR A 206 -11.29 3.02 -11.02
CA TYR A 206 -12.55 2.30 -10.93
C TYR A 206 -12.29 0.84 -10.57
N TYR A 207 -12.79 0.43 -9.40
CA TYR A 207 -12.73 -0.95 -8.94
C TYR A 207 -14.08 -1.62 -9.13
N LYS A 208 -14.10 -2.71 -9.88
CA LYS A 208 -15.28 -3.54 -10.10
C LYS A 208 -15.27 -4.70 -9.12
N ASN A 209 -16.33 -4.82 -8.32
CA ASN A 209 -16.51 -5.84 -7.28
C ASN A 209 -15.34 -5.91 -6.26
N PRO A 210 -14.85 -4.78 -5.72
CA PRO A 210 -13.74 -4.79 -4.78
C PRO A 210 -14.07 -5.60 -3.53
N VAL A 211 -13.06 -6.25 -2.97
CA VAL A 211 -13.16 -6.90 -1.66
C VAL A 211 -13.02 -5.83 -0.59
N MET A 212 -14.03 -5.67 0.23
CA MET A 212 -14.10 -4.68 1.31
C MET A 212 -14.73 -5.28 2.55
N GLU A 213 -14.43 -4.67 3.69
CA GLU A 213 -15.06 -5.02 4.97
C GLU A 213 -16.59 -4.91 4.90
N ASP A 214 -17.26 -5.85 5.56
CA ASP A 214 -18.71 -5.85 5.75
C ASP A 214 -19.01 -6.28 7.19
N LYS A 215 -19.97 -5.62 7.83
CA LYS A 215 -20.37 -5.90 9.21
C LYS A 215 -21.88 -6.06 9.29
N TYR A 216 -22.33 -7.14 9.93
CA TYR A 216 -23.74 -7.40 10.16
C TYR A 216 -23.97 -8.37 11.31
N TRP A 217 -25.16 -8.28 11.90
CA TRP A 217 -25.56 -9.18 12.98
C TRP A 217 -25.88 -10.58 12.47
N VAL A 218 -25.37 -11.58 13.19
CA VAL A 218 -25.58 -13.01 12.91
C VAL A 218 -25.98 -13.70 14.20
N THR A 219 -26.88 -14.69 14.11
CA THR A 219 -27.19 -15.61 15.20
C THR A 219 -26.76 -17.01 14.80
N GLU A 220 -25.75 -17.54 15.49
CA GLU A 220 -25.21 -18.89 15.29
C GLU A 220 -25.15 -19.59 16.67
N ASP A 221 -25.56 -20.85 16.74
CA ASP A 221 -25.51 -21.68 17.95
C ASP A 221 -26.19 -21.02 19.19
N GLY A 222 -27.24 -20.24 18.96
CA GLY A 222 -27.98 -19.53 20.01
C GLY A 222 -27.32 -18.24 20.50
N SER A 223 -26.16 -17.88 20.00
CA SER A 223 -25.45 -16.62 20.30
C SER A 223 -25.60 -15.61 19.16
N THR A 224 -25.90 -14.36 19.52
CA THR A 224 -26.00 -13.25 18.56
C THR A 224 -24.77 -12.34 18.67
N PHE A 225 -24.06 -12.12 17.59
CA PHE A 225 -22.86 -11.30 17.54
C PHE A 225 -22.77 -10.49 16.25
N LEU A 226 -22.00 -9.43 16.28
CA LEU A 226 -21.65 -8.64 15.08
C LEU A 226 -20.51 -9.34 14.34
N LEU A 227 -20.81 -9.91 13.18
CA LEU A 227 -19.80 -10.53 12.34
C LEU A 227 -19.10 -9.44 11.50
N ASN A 228 -17.79 -9.36 11.67
CA ASN A 228 -16.91 -8.63 10.77
C ASN A 228 -16.37 -9.62 9.73
N THR A 229 -16.51 -9.31 8.46
CA THR A 229 -16.10 -10.19 7.36
C THR A 229 -15.67 -9.37 6.15
N MET A 230 -15.21 -10.05 5.11
CA MET A 230 -14.90 -9.45 3.82
C MET A 230 -15.90 -9.90 2.77
N ASN A 231 -16.37 -8.98 1.93
CA ASN A 231 -17.26 -9.27 0.82
C ASN A 231 -16.85 -8.56 -0.46
N ASN A 232 -17.16 -9.17 -1.62
CA ASN A 232 -17.09 -8.45 -2.88
C ASN A 232 -18.22 -7.43 -2.91
N GLN A 233 -17.90 -6.15 -2.88
CA GLN A 233 -18.86 -5.05 -2.92
C GLN A 233 -19.13 -4.61 -4.37
N ARG A 234 -20.04 -3.64 -4.60
CA ARG A 234 -20.48 -3.28 -5.97
C ARG A 234 -19.37 -2.60 -6.76
N ASN A 235 -18.90 -1.44 -6.29
CA ASN A 235 -17.81 -0.70 -6.92
C ASN A 235 -17.21 0.35 -5.99
N TYR A 236 -15.99 0.75 -6.36
CA TYR A 236 -15.32 1.92 -5.78
C TYR A 236 -14.79 2.79 -6.90
N ARG A 237 -14.87 4.10 -6.71
CA ARG A 237 -14.38 5.11 -7.65
C ARG A 237 -13.54 6.12 -6.89
N SER A 238 -12.42 6.50 -7.48
CA SER A 238 -11.57 7.56 -6.95
C SER A 238 -11.22 8.54 -8.06
N PHE A 239 -11.36 9.82 -7.77
CA PHE A 239 -10.88 10.93 -8.59
C PHE A 239 -9.82 11.67 -7.80
N GLU A 240 -8.69 11.98 -8.41
CA GLU A 240 -7.64 12.75 -7.80
C GLU A 240 -7.17 13.82 -8.79
N LEU A 241 -7.04 15.06 -8.30
CA LEU A 241 -6.37 16.15 -8.99
C LEU A 241 -5.25 16.67 -8.11
N ARG A 242 -4.02 16.77 -8.64
CA ARG A 242 -2.84 17.19 -7.88
C ARG A 242 -1.98 18.15 -8.70
N ALA A 243 -1.61 19.25 -8.09
CA ALA A 243 -0.61 20.18 -8.59
C ALA A 243 0.67 20.08 -7.76
N THR A 244 1.81 19.96 -8.44
CA THR A 244 3.14 19.94 -7.82
C THR A 244 3.94 21.11 -8.37
N LEU A 245 4.62 21.85 -7.50
CA LEU A 245 5.54 22.93 -7.86
C LEU A 245 6.88 22.68 -7.18
N ARG A 246 7.96 22.91 -7.92
CA ARG A 246 9.32 23.01 -7.38
C ARG A 246 10.00 24.24 -7.97
N VAL A 247 10.62 25.02 -7.11
CA VAL A 247 11.33 26.24 -7.46
C VAL A 247 12.71 26.21 -6.84
N GLU A 248 13.75 26.39 -7.64
CA GLU A 248 15.10 26.62 -7.16
C GLU A 248 15.26 28.13 -6.91
N ALA A 249 14.67 28.61 -5.80
CA ALA A 249 14.56 30.04 -5.51
C ALA A 249 15.92 30.75 -5.46
N ILE A 250 16.94 30.04 -4.97
CA ILE A 250 18.34 30.45 -5.09
C ILE A 250 19.06 29.23 -5.65
N PRO A 251 19.57 29.29 -6.92
CA PRO A 251 20.24 28.17 -7.56
C PRO A 251 21.34 27.59 -6.65
N GLU A 252 21.37 26.26 -6.56
CA GLU A 252 22.27 25.46 -5.72
C GLU A 252 22.07 25.60 -4.20
N TRP A 253 21.34 26.61 -3.71
CA TRP A 253 21.20 26.88 -2.29
C TRP A 253 19.81 26.59 -1.77
N LEU A 254 18.75 27.15 -2.38
CA LEU A 254 17.39 27.08 -1.85
C LEU A 254 16.44 26.46 -2.87
N THR A 255 15.92 25.29 -2.53
CA THR A 255 14.84 24.63 -3.25
C THR A 255 13.59 24.61 -2.38
N ILE A 256 12.48 25.06 -2.95
CA ILE A 256 11.14 24.97 -2.35
C ILE A 256 10.29 24.09 -3.26
N SER A 257 9.72 23.06 -2.70
CA SER A 257 8.79 22.20 -3.42
C SER A 257 7.56 21.87 -2.59
N GLY A 258 6.47 21.54 -3.27
CA GLY A 258 5.27 21.12 -2.62
C GLY A 258 4.25 20.59 -3.61
N ASN A 259 3.27 19.91 -3.09
CA ASN A 259 2.10 19.54 -3.84
C ASN A 259 0.83 19.84 -3.04
N VAL A 260 -0.21 20.17 -3.77
CA VAL A 260 -1.57 20.32 -3.26
C VAL A 260 -2.51 19.60 -4.20
N GLY A 261 -3.49 18.93 -3.65
CA GLY A 261 -4.46 18.19 -4.42
C GLY A 261 -5.79 18.05 -3.71
N TRP A 262 -6.73 17.54 -4.45
CA TRP A 262 -8.04 17.16 -3.98
C TRP A 262 -8.40 15.79 -4.54
N GLY A 263 -9.05 14.98 -3.70
CA GLY A 263 -9.55 13.67 -4.07
C GLY A 263 -10.99 13.49 -3.65
N ARG A 264 -11.77 12.81 -4.50
CA ARG A 264 -13.11 12.34 -4.19
C ARG A 264 -13.16 10.83 -4.32
N GLN A 265 -13.60 10.15 -3.27
CA GLN A 265 -13.80 8.72 -3.23
C GLN A 265 -15.29 8.41 -3.05
N ILE A 266 -15.79 7.46 -3.83
CA ILE A 266 -17.18 6.98 -3.78
C ILE A 266 -17.12 5.48 -3.61
N SER A 267 -17.53 4.99 -2.44
CA SER A 267 -17.59 3.58 -2.09
C SER A 267 -19.03 3.10 -2.09
N LYS A 268 -19.34 2.13 -2.95
CA LYS A 268 -20.69 1.58 -3.09
C LYS A 268 -20.71 0.09 -2.81
N GLY A 269 -21.24 -0.25 -1.65
CA GLY A 269 -21.48 -1.62 -1.24
C GLY A 269 -22.84 -2.14 -1.65
N HIS A 270 -23.20 -3.33 -1.15
CA HIS A 270 -24.53 -3.90 -1.31
C HIS A 270 -25.57 -3.21 -0.42
N ARG A 271 -25.11 -2.67 0.74
CA ARG A 271 -25.95 -2.11 1.79
C ARG A 271 -25.63 -0.67 2.13
N TYR A 272 -24.62 -0.06 1.49
CA TYR A 272 -24.18 1.29 1.77
C TYR A 272 -23.74 2.04 0.49
N GLU A 273 -23.67 3.35 0.60
CA GLU A 273 -23.02 4.23 -0.36
C GLU A 273 -22.43 5.43 0.39
N HIS A 274 -21.12 5.56 0.38
CA HIS A 274 -20.41 6.64 1.05
C HIS A 274 -19.58 7.43 0.06
N THR A 275 -19.49 8.73 0.30
CA THR A 275 -18.64 9.64 -0.47
C THR A 275 -17.76 10.42 0.48
N HIS A 276 -16.49 10.51 0.17
CA HIS A 276 -15.52 11.30 0.91
C HIS A 276 -14.74 12.21 -0.02
N ASP A 277 -14.60 13.48 0.39
CA ASP A 277 -13.76 14.47 -0.24
C ASP A 277 -12.59 14.78 0.68
N GLY A 278 -11.36 14.69 0.16
CA GLY A 278 -10.15 14.90 0.93
C GLY A 278 -9.18 15.86 0.23
N MET A 279 -8.43 16.60 1.04
CA MET A 279 -7.29 17.39 0.57
C MET A 279 -6.01 16.58 0.69
N ILE A 280 -5.09 16.82 -0.22
CA ILE A 280 -3.78 16.21 -0.31
C ILE A 280 -2.76 17.33 -0.26
N GLY A 281 -1.73 17.21 0.56
CA GLY A 281 -0.72 18.26 0.60
C GLY A 281 0.54 17.94 1.37
N ASN A 282 1.68 18.30 0.77
CA ASN A 282 2.96 18.29 1.46
C ASN A 282 3.85 19.39 0.89
N TRP A 283 4.86 19.76 1.65
CA TRP A 283 5.89 20.72 1.27
C TRP A 283 7.26 20.26 1.72
N ASP A 284 8.26 20.73 1.02
CA ASP A 284 9.66 20.49 1.33
C ASP A 284 10.45 21.75 1.00
N VAL A 285 11.22 22.23 1.97
CA VAL A 285 12.12 23.37 1.85
C VAL A 285 13.52 22.92 2.17
N MET A 286 14.40 22.95 1.21
CA MET A 286 15.79 22.52 1.34
C MET A 286 16.73 23.71 1.11
N LEU A 287 17.49 24.07 2.12
CA LEU A 287 18.59 25.03 2.05
C LEU A 287 19.91 24.28 2.16
N THR A 288 20.75 24.38 1.14
CA THR A 288 22.08 23.75 1.13
C THR A 288 23.12 24.84 0.93
N HIS A 289 24.11 24.90 1.80
CA HIS A 289 25.24 25.82 1.68
C HIS A 289 26.52 25.16 2.19
N TRP A 290 27.53 25.08 1.31
CA TRP A 290 28.78 24.34 1.55
C TRP A 290 28.48 22.89 1.95
N ASN A 291 28.86 22.52 3.18
CA ASN A 291 28.64 21.18 3.74
C ASN A 291 27.40 21.11 4.64
N PHE A 292 26.64 22.18 4.80
CA PHE A 292 25.40 22.21 5.57
C PHE A 292 24.19 22.03 4.68
N SER A 293 23.19 21.32 5.17
CA SER A 293 21.85 21.31 4.59
C SER A 293 20.81 21.39 5.70
N LEU A 294 19.85 22.29 5.54
CA LEU A 294 18.65 22.39 6.36
C LEU A 294 17.47 21.94 5.51
N ASN A 295 16.77 20.94 6.00
CA ASN A 295 15.55 20.46 5.37
C ASN A 295 14.36 20.65 6.30
N TYR A 296 13.27 21.20 5.78
CA TYR A 296 11.98 21.27 6.44
C TYR A 296 10.93 20.62 5.56
N PHE A 297 10.46 19.47 5.96
CA PHE A 297 9.37 18.76 5.31
C PHE A 297 8.12 18.81 6.18
N GLY A 298 6.95 18.88 5.53
CA GLY A 298 5.67 18.77 6.20
C GLY A 298 4.60 18.17 5.30
N SER A 299 3.63 17.48 5.90
CA SER A 299 2.44 16.95 5.25
C SER A 299 1.20 17.27 6.05
N ILE A 300 0.07 17.45 5.37
CA ILE A 300 -1.24 17.52 6.02
C ILE A 300 -1.75 16.10 6.29
N ASN A 301 -2.72 16.00 7.19
CA ASN A 301 -3.47 14.76 7.41
C ASN A 301 -4.35 14.48 6.17
N GLU A 302 -3.92 13.55 5.33
CA GLU A 302 -4.69 13.09 4.17
C GLU A 302 -5.66 12.01 4.63
N LYS A 303 -6.91 12.11 4.22
CA LYS A 303 -7.95 11.14 4.53
C LYS A 303 -8.41 10.43 3.27
N TRP A 304 -8.67 9.13 3.38
CA TRP A 304 -9.21 8.34 2.27
C TRP A 304 -10.23 7.32 2.74
N LEU A 305 -11.25 7.14 1.95
CA LEU A 305 -12.32 6.19 2.17
C LEU A 305 -11.99 4.87 1.44
N TRP A 306 -12.17 3.75 2.12
CA TRP A 306 -12.20 2.42 1.52
C TRP A 306 -13.29 1.57 2.19
N GLY A 307 -14.25 1.07 1.41
CA GLY A 307 -15.44 0.43 2.00
C GLY A 307 -16.28 1.43 2.79
N GLU A 308 -16.42 1.18 4.06
CA GLU A 308 -17.09 2.04 5.03
C GLU A 308 -16.09 2.71 6.00
N THR A 309 -14.77 2.54 5.78
CA THR A 309 -13.73 3.07 6.67
C THR A 309 -13.01 4.26 6.04
N ILE A 310 -12.96 5.36 6.76
CA ILE A 310 -12.13 6.53 6.47
C ILE A 310 -10.88 6.43 7.34
N THR A 311 -9.74 6.20 6.70
CA THR A 311 -8.44 6.22 7.35
C THR A 311 -7.74 7.54 7.10
N SER A 312 -6.81 7.90 7.97
CA SER A 312 -6.03 9.13 7.84
C SER A 312 -4.54 8.83 7.82
N SER A 313 -3.78 9.58 7.03
CA SER A 313 -2.34 9.67 7.21
C SER A 313 -1.99 10.52 8.41
N GLU A 314 -0.74 10.47 8.78
CA GLU A 314 -0.20 11.33 9.82
C GLU A 314 -0.06 12.78 9.31
N ASN A 315 -0.40 13.74 10.17
CA ASN A 315 0.06 15.11 10.02
C ASN A 315 1.50 15.16 10.54
N PHE A 316 2.47 15.15 9.64
CA PHE A 316 3.87 14.96 9.99
C PHE A 316 4.71 16.15 9.55
N GLN A 317 5.61 16.59 10.43
CA GLN A 317 6.60 17.62 10.12
C GLN A 317 7.97 17.18 10.62
N ILE A 318 9.01 17.59 9.92
CA ILE A 318 10.39 17.32 10.35
C ILE A 318 11.29 18.48 9.90
N VAL A 319 12.13 18.93 10.82
CA VAL A 319 13.23 19.87 10.53
C VAL A 319 14.53 19.17 10.84
N VAL A 320 15.45 19.15 9.88
CA VAL A 320 16.75 18.49 10.02
C VAL A 320 17.85 19.44 9.54
N LEU A 321 18.81 19.71 10.40
CA LEU A 321 20.08 20.32 10.03
C LEU A 321 21.14 19.25 9.93
N SER A 322 21.77 19.11 8.77
CA SER A 322 22.82 18.13 8.49
C SER A 322 24.13 18.81 8.14
N TYR A 323 25.25 18.18 8.53
CA TYR A 323 26.60 18.59 8.18
C TYR A 323 27.38 17.40 7.62
N LYS A 324 27.89 17.54 6.38
CA LYS A 324 28.69 16.51 5.71
C LYS A 324 30.17 16.83 5.86
N TRP A 325 30.92 15.87 6.43
CA TRP A 325 32.38 15.96 6.55
C TRP A 325 33.03 14.67 6.02
N ARG A 326 33.59 14.75 4.82
CA ARG A 326 34.11 13.59 4.08
C ARG A 326 33.04 12.53 3.91
N ASP A 327 33.26 11.35 4.51
CA ASP A 327 32.34 10.21 4.46
C ASP A 327 31.34 10.18 5.63
N TRP A 328 31.43 11.14 6.55
CA TRP A 328 30.54 11.32 7.68
C TRP A 328 29.40 12.27 7.34
N ASN A 329 28.22 11.93 7.83
CA ASN A 329 27.06 12.82 7.84
C ASN A 329 26.50 12.90 9.26
N PHE A 330 26.52 14.11 9.82
CA PHE A 330 26.00 14.43 11.14
C PHE A 330 24.66 15.12 10.94
N GLY A 331 23.65 14.73 11.72
CA GLY A 331 22.33 15.37 11.67
C GLY A 331 21.79 15.62 13.07
N ILE A 332 21.15 16.76 13.24
CA ILE A 332 20.30 17.07 14.38
C ILE A 332 18.94 17.48 13.83
N GLY A 333 17.88 16.97 14.39
CA GLY A 333 16.56 17.27 13.90
C GLY A 333 15.50 17.21 14.98
N ILE A 334 14.31 17.62 14.60
CA ILE A 334 13.11 17.55 15.42
C ILE A 334 11.93 17.13 14.56
N CYS A 335 11.22 16.09 14.98
CA CYS A 335 9.93 15.70 14.40
C CYS A 335 8.81 16.48 15.06
N ASN A 336 7.83 16.85 14.28
CA ASN A 336 6.60 17.52 14.68
C ASN A 336 6.78 18.80 15.55
N PRO A 337 7.74 19.72 15.21
CA PRO A 337 8.05 20.87 16.07
C PRO A 337 6.88 21.85 16.25
N PHE A 338 5.89 21.81 15.34
CA PHE A 338 4.77 22.74 15.32
C PHE A 338 3.41 22.03 15.44
N ILE A 339 3.41 20.73 15.79
CA ILE A 339 2.19 19.93 15.97
C ILE A 339 1.98 19.71 17.46
N ASN A 340 0.91 20.28 17.98
CA ASN A 340 0.40 20.01 19.31
C ASN A 340 -0.76 19.03 19.16
N ASN A 341 -0.84 18.02 20.04
CA ASN A 341 -1.90 17.04 20.05
C ASN A 341 -1.89 16.19 18.76
N TYR A 342 -0.80 15.41 18.59
CA TYR A 342 -0.61 14.52 17.46
C TYR A 342 -1.65 13.41 17.44
N LYS A 343 -2.43 13.34 16.35
CA LYS A 343 -3.59 12.47 16.22
C LYS A 343 -3.62 11.76 14.88
N VAL A 344 -4.01 10.48 14.91
CA VAL A 344 -4.31 9.69 13.73
C VAL A 344 -5.74 9.18 13.84
N PRO A 345 -6.73 9.89 13.30
CA PRO A 345 -8.12 9.47 13.36
C PRO A 345 -8.45 8.39 12.33
N GLU A 346 -9.33 7.49 12.72
CA GLU A 346 -9.99 6.51 11.86
C GLU A 346 -11.49 6.51 12.17
N GLU A 347 -12.33 6.51 11.16
CA GLU A 347 -13.78 6.49 11.28
C GLU A 347 -14.37 5.37 10.44
N ASN A 348 -15.18 4.50 11.06
CA ASN A 348 -15.94 3.49 10.36
C ASN A 348 -17.42 3.90 10.34
N LEU A 349 -17.96 4.02 9.14
CA LEU A 349 -19.32 4.52 8.86
C LEU A 349 -20.37 3.43 8.84
N ASN A 350 -20.03 2.19 9.24
CA ASN A 350 -20.97 1.08 9.23
C ASN A 350 -22.14 1.34 10.20
N ARG A 351 -23.36 1.11 9.75
CA ARG A 351 -24.57 1.38 10.53
C ARG A 351 -24.79 0.47 11.74
N TYR A 352 -24.11 -0.69 11.79
CA TYR A 352 -24.27 -1.66 12.89
C TYR A 352 -23.10 -1.62 13.88
N GLY A 353 -21.91 -1.30 13.41
CA GLY A 353 -20.69 -1.29 14.23
C GLY A 353 -19.77 -0.13 13.83
N GLY A 354 -20.38 1.02 13.51
CA GLY A 354 -19.63 2.24 13.27
C GLY A 354 -18.89 2.71 14.51
N HIS A 355 -17.68 3.20 14.33
CA HIS A 355 -16.86 3.71 15.42
C HIS A 355 -15.94 4.82 14.94
N TYR A 356 -15.55 5.67 15.88
CA TYR A 356 -14.47 6.63 15.69
C TYR A 356 -13.36 6.28 16.67
N ARG A 357 -12.15 6.15 16.14
CA ARG A 357 -10.93 5.90 16.91
C ARG A 357 -9.93 6.99 16.65
N GLU A 358 -9.32 7.50 17.68
CA GLU A 358 -8.28 8.50 17.61
C GLU A 358 -7.06 8.02 18.37
N GLY A 359 -5.97 7.75 17.65
CA GLY A 359 -4.68 7.43 18.25
C GLY A 359 -3.99 8.72 18.66
N HIS A 360 -3.67 8.85 19.96
CA HIS A 360 -2.83 9.93 20.48
C HIS A 360 -1.45 9.38 20.79
N LEU A 361 -0.41 10.09 20.37
CA LEU A 361 0.98 9.72 20.62
C LEU A 361 1.71 10.95 21.18
N ASP A 362 1.63 11.13 22.50
CA ASP A 362 2.30 12.25 23.19
C ASP A 362 3.80 12.30 22.89
N MET A 363 4.45 11.12 22.76
CA MET A 363 5.86 11.02 22.42
C MET A 363 6.20 11.44 20.98
N ALA A 364 5.22 11.59 20.11
CA ALA A 364 5.43 12.04 18.73
C ALA A 364 5.40 13.57 18.58
N GLU A 365 5.10 14.29 19.64
CA GLU A 365 5.13 15.75 19.69
C GLU A 365 6.54 16.25 20.01
N SER A 366 7.06 17.14 19.17
CA SER A 366 8.37 17.80 19.39
C SER A 366 9.50 16.85 19.76
N MET A 367 9.64 15.75 19.03
CA MET A 367 10.65 14.72 19.28
C MET A 367 12.00 15.10 18.66
N PRO A 368 13.00 15.55 19.44
CA PRO A 368 14.34 15.82 18.95
C PRO A 368 15.10 14.50 18.69
N PHE A 369 16.00 14.51 17.72
CA PHE A 369 16.86 13.37 17.43
C PHE A 369 18.24 13.82 16.92
N ILE A 370 19.20 12.93 17.04
CA ILE A 370 20.53 13.06 16.47
C ILE A 370 20.74 11.88 15.54
N SER A 371 21.31 12.12 14.37
CA SER A 371 21.69 11.09 13.42
C SER A 371 23.18 11.15 13.09
N LEU A 372 23.80 10.00 12.95
CA LEU A 372 25.18 9.83 12.53
C LEU A 372 25.21 8.75 11.46
N ALA A 373 25.72 9.10 10.27
CA ALA A 373 25.91 8.13 9.19
C ALA A 373 27.35 8.20 8.68
N TYR A 374 27.94 7.04 8.42
CA TYR A 374 29.24 6.91 7.77
C TYR A 374 29.10 6.11 6.48
N ASN A 375 29.58 6.67 5.38
CA ASN A 375 29.53 6.01 4.08
C ASN A 375 30.80 5.17 3.88
N ILE A 376 30.63 3.86 3.82
CA ILE A 376 31.74 2.92 3.58
C ILE A 376 31.69 2.54 2.09
N GLU A 377 32.65 3.04 1.31
CA GLU A 377 32.80 2.64 -0.09
C GLU A 377 34.13 1.88 -0.25
N TRP A 378 34.07 0.62 -0.64
CA TRP A 378 35.25 -0.13 -1.04
C TRP A 378 35.05 -0.85 -2.37
N GLY A 379 36.12 -1.04 -3.12
CA GLY A 379 36.13 -1.80 -4.35
C GLY A 379 36.03 -0.93 -5.62
N ARG A 380 36.05 -1.59 -6.78
CA ARG A 380 35.91 -0.91 -8.08
C ARG A 380 34.48 -0.47 -8.28
N LYS A 381 34.26 0.79 -8.65
CA LYS A 381 32.95 1.29 -9.11
C LYS A 381 32.59 0.59 -10.43
N ASN A 382 31.87 -0.51 -10.34
CA ASN A 382 31.26 -1.15 -11.50
C ASN A 382 29.94 -0.44 -11.80
N LYS A 383 29.66 -0.19 -13.09
CA LYS A 383 28.32 0.21 -13.52
C LYS A 383 27.39 -0.96 -13.22
N HIS A 384 26.63 -0.86 -12.14
CA HIS A 384 25.65 -1.88 -11.79
C HIS A 384 24.56 -1.92 -12.87
N LEU A 385 24.30 -3.13 -13.36
CA LEU A 385 23.03 -3.42 -14.03
C LEU A 385 21.95 -3.25 -12.98
N GLU A 386 21.07 -2.27 -13.15
CA GLU A 386 19.92 -2.09 -12.27
C GLU A 386 19.11 -3.38 -12.21
N LYS A 387 18.95 -3.91 -11.02
CA LYS A 387 18.14 -5.11 -10.77
C LYS A 387 16.67 -4.73 -10.96
N ARG A 388 16.09 -5.09 -12.10
CA ARG A 388 14.69 -4.81 -12.44
C ARG A 388 13.69 -5.84 -11.89
N LEU A 389 14.17 -6.82 -11.15
CA LEU A 389 13.33 -7.86 -10.58
C LEU A 389 12.92 -7.48 -9.16
N ASN A 390 11.62 -7.34 -8.95
CA ASN A 390 11.07 -7.20 -7.61
C ASN A 390 11.00 -8.59 -6.96
N ASN A 391 11.87 -8.83 -5.99
CA ASN A 391 11.93 -10.06 -5.22
C ASN A 391 11.34 -9.87 -3.82
N ASN A 392 10.42 -8.95 -3.66
CA ASN A 392 9.73 -8.82 -2.39
C ASN A 392 9.08 -10.16 -2.03
N TYR A 393 9.30 -10.56 -0.80
CA TYR A 393 8.68 -11.70 -0.18
C TYR A 393 7.17 -11.44 -0.10
N ASP A 394 6.38 -12.36 -0.63
CA ASP A 394 4.92 -12.34 -0.57
C ASP A 394 4.52 -13.62 0.18
N GLY A 395 4.72 -13.61 1.49
CA GLY A 395 4.31 -14.68 2.38
C GLY A 395 2.81 -14.57 2.67
N GLY A 396 2.10 -15.67 2.60
CA GLY A 396 0.69 -15.73 3.03
C GLY A 396 0.54 -15.70 4.55
N THR A 397 1.29 -14.81 5.24
CA THR A 397 1.23 -14.68 6.69
C THR A 397 -0.15 -14.17 7.12
N VAL A 398 -0.76 -14.86 8.06
CA VAL A 398 -2.02 -14.48 8.67
C VAL A 398 -1.74 -13.99 10.08
N GLY A 399 -2.13 -12.78 10.39
CA GLY A 399 -2.09 -12.22 11.74
C GLY A 399 -3.48 -12.18 12.39
N THR A 400 -3.55 -11.90 13.69
CA THR A 400 -4.83 -11.62 14.36
C THR A 400 -5.43 -10.35 13.78
N THR A 401 -6.72 -10.39 13.50
CA THR A 401 -7.46 -9.18 13.12
C THR A 401 -7.61 -8.32 14.37
N LYS A 402 -7.11 -7.08 14.31
CA LYS A 402 -7.27 -6.09 15.38
C LYS A 402 -8.56 -5.31 15.14
N LYS A 403 -9.25 -5.00 16.24
CA LYS A 403 -10.41 -4.11 16.24
C LYS A 403 -10.00 -2.65 16.07
#